data_135daf8f745b8b637093dc1a571f09b3
#
_entry.id   135daf8f745b8b637093dc1a571f09b3
#
_cell.length_a   1.000
_cell.length_b   1.000
_cell.length_c   1.000
_cell.angle_alpha   90.00
_cell.angle_beta   90.00
_cell.angle_gamma   90.00
#
_symmetry.space_group_name_H-M   'P 1'
#
loop_
_entity.id
_entity.type
_entity.pdbx_description
1 polymer ?
#
loop_
_entity_poly.entity_id
_entity_poly.type
_entity_poly.pdbx_seq_one_letter_code
_entity_poly.pdbx_strand_id
1 'polypeptide(L)'
;MNGILAIFGLIFWGFFFFFIAVVALSIYRVLNLSGRPVEENVIQRWGTYLPGHAQAGEDYLALADEEFAGRKTIFQKERMNFGLRGQGQPAIKIQFSSVYSCYITYEPTGTDLSLHYILYRKNSLFYQVPYFGPILFKITNVIFVQDHNRLIGFGSVTIDCAKEAAKTLMDKLDMDSTDRIKESSGQLGPI
;
A
#
# COMPACT_ATOMS: atom_id res chain seq x y z
N MET A 1 36.34 43.48 -11.69
CA MET A 1 36.30 42.48 -10.61
C MET A 1 34.95 42.36 -9.91
N ASN A 2 34.20 43.44 -9.76
CA ASN A 2 32.91 43.45 -9.04
C ASN A 2 31.76 42.69 -9.75
N GLY A 3 31.75 42.63 -11.08
CA GLY A 3 30.69 41.92 -11.83
C GLY A 3 30.73 40.38 -11.68
N ILE A 4 31.92 39.81 -11.58
CA ILE A 4 32.11 38.36 -11.44
C ILE A 4 31.59 37.91 -10.05
N LEU A 5 31.91 38.66 -9.01
CA LEU A 5 31.45 38.39 -7.64
C LEU A 5 29.93 38.50 -7.53
N ALA A 6 29.29 39.43 -8.24
CA ALA A 6 27.81 39.57 -8.27
C ALA A 6 27.16 38.36 -8.95
N ILE A 7 27.74 37.85 -10.04
CA ILE A 7 27.24 36.65 -10.73
C ILE A 7 27.35 35.42 -9.84
N PHE A 8 28.47 35.22 -9.17
CA PHE A 8 28.65 34.11 -8.21
C PHE A 8 27.68 34.22 -7.04
N GLY A 9 27.44 35.44 -6.53
CA GLY A 9 26.40 35.66 -5.51
C GLY A 9 25.00 35.29 -5.96
N LEU A 10 24.59 35.68 -7.17
CA LEU A 10 23.28 35.32 -7.73
C LEU A 10 23.11 33.81 -7.91
N ILE A 11 24.15 33.15 -8.42
CA ILE A 11 24.14 31.68 -8.58
C ILE A 11 24.03 31.00 -7.23
N PHE A 12 24.83 31.42 -6.24
CA PHE A 12 24.78 30.85 -4.89
C PHE A 12 23.39 31.00 -4.23
N TRP A 13 22.80 32.21 -4.30
CA TRP A 13 21.46 32.45 -3.76
C TRP A 13 20.40 31.68 -4.51
N GLY A 14 20.53 31.53 -5.82
CA GLY A 14 19.63 30.70 -6.63
C GLY A 14 19.62 29.23 -6.18
N PHE A 15 20.83 28.64 -5.99
CA PHE A 15 20.97 27.29 -5.46
C PHE A 15 20.44 27.15 -4.04
N PHE A 16 20.68 28.14 -3.19
CA PHE A 16 20.23 28.14 -1.80
C PHE A 16 18.69 28.14 -1.71
N PHE A 17 18.01 29.02 -2.45
CA PHE A 17 16.56 29.05 -2.47
C PHE A 17 15.96 27.78 -3.12
N PHE A 18 16.59 27.26 -4.16
CA PHE A 18 16.20 25.99 -4.76
C PHE A 18 16.28 24.85 -3.75
N PHE A 19 17.36 24.77 -3.01
CA PHE A 19 17.55 23.75 -1.96
C PHE A 19 16.49 23.86 -0.87
N ILE A 20 16.20 25.06 -0.36
CA ILE A 20 15.12 25.31 0.62
C ILE A 20 13.77 24.87 0.06
N ALA A 21 13.46 25.21 -1.18
CA ALA A 21 12.19 24.79 -1.81
C ALA A 21 12.08 23.27 -1.91
N VAL A 22 13.16 22.58 -2.29
CA VAL A 22 13.20 21.11 -2.37
C VAL A 22 12.99 20.49 -1.00
N VAL A 23 13.65 21.01 0.05
CA VAL A 23 13.49 20.53 1.43
C VAL A 23 12.06 20.76 1.92
N ALA A 24 11.51 21.94 1.72
CA ALA A 24 10.14 22.27 2.12
C ALA A 24 9.10 21.38 1.42
N LEU A 25 9.27 21.14 0.12
CA LEU A 25 8.41 20.23 -0.65
C LEU A 25 8.52 18.79 -0.16
N SER A 26 9.72 18.36 0.22
CA SER A 26 9.96 17.03 0.77
C SER A 26 9.28 16.84 2.11
N ILE A 27 9.41 17.83 3.01
CA ILE A 27 8.72 17.84 4.32
C ILE A 27 7.20 17.84 4.11
N TYR A 28 6.68 18.68 3.22
CA TYR A 28 5.25 18.73 2.90
C TYR A 28 4.74 17.37 2.40
N ARG A 29 5.45 16.72 1.48
CA ARG A 29 5.09 15.38 0.99
C ARG A 29 5.12 14.34 2.09
N VAL A 30 6.16 14.33 2.93
CA VAL A 30 6.27 13.41 4.06
C VAL A 30 5.07 13.57 5.01
N LEU A 31 4.72 14.80 5.37
CA LEU A 31 3.61 15.07 6.29
C LEU A 31 2.24 14.69 5.71
N ASN A 32 2.04 14.89 4.41
CA ASN A 32 0.76 14.61 3.77
C ASN A 32 0.61 13.19 3.23
N LEU A 33 1.73 12.51 2.90
CA LEU A 33 1.72 11.16 2.35
C LEU A 33 2.13 10.09 3.39
N SER A 34 2.58 10.50 4.58
CA SER A 34 2.93 9.56 5.63
C SER A 34 1.69 8.78 6.08
N GLY A 35 1.70 7.48 5.85
CA GLY A 35 0.61 6.57 6.21
C GLY A 35 -0.32 6.19 5.07
N ARG A 36 -0.18 6.76 3.88
CA ARG A 36 -0.90 6.30 2.68
C ARG A 36 -0.03 5.43 1.80
N PRO A 37 -0.50 4.26 1.36
CA PRO A 37 0.13 3.61 0.23
C PRO A 37 -0.10 4.49 -1.01
N VAL A 38 1.00 4.90 -1.63
CA VAL A 38 0.97 5.56 -2.92
C VAL A 38 0.84 4.47 -3.99
N GLU A 39 0.02 4.69 -5.00
CA GLU A 39 -0.27 3.67 -6.03
C GLU A 39 0.99 3.14 -6.72
N GLU A 40 1.99 4.00 -6.92
CA GLU A 40 3.31 3.64 -7.46
C GLU A 40 4.08 2.57 -6.63
N ASN A 41 3.68 2.36 -5.39
CA ASN A 41 4.30 1.42 -4.46
C ASN A 41 3.48 0.14 -4.26
N VAL A 42 2.34 0.03 -4.94
CA VAL A 42 1.51 -1.16 -4.92
C VAL A 42 2.14 -2.21 -5.83
N ILE A 43 2.53 -3.35 -5.24
CA ILE A 43 3.12 -4.47 -5.96
C ILE A 43 2.03 -5.38 -6.51
N GLN A 44 1.01 -5.63 -5.71
CA GLN A 44 -0.10 -6.51 -6.06
C GLN A 44 -1.38 -5.99 -5.44
N ARG A 45 -2.47 -6.07 -6.17
CA ARG A 45 -3.81 -5.77 -5.66
C ARG A 45 -4.79 -6.86 -6.07
N TRP A 46 -5.79 -7.04 -5.26
CA TRP A 46 -6.97 -7.83 -5.57
C TRP A 46 -8.18 -7.16 -4.93
N GLY A 47 -9.31 -7.29 -5.55
CA GLY A 47 -10.57 -6.80 -4.99
C GLY A 47 -11.77 -7.52 -5.60
N THR A 48 -12.84 -7.55 -4.84
CA THR A 48 -14.14 -8.05 -5.26
C THR A 48 -15.24 -7.17 -4.68
N TYR A 49 -16.45 -7.30 -5.21
CA TYR A 49 -17.57 -6.45 -4.91
C TYR A 49 -18.79 -7.29 -4.52
N LEU A 50 -19.44 -6.93 -3.42
CA LEU A 50 -20.62 -7.61 -2.89
C LEU A 50 -21.79 -6.62 -2.86
N PRO A 51 -22.75 -6.72 -3.80
CA PRO A 51 -23.91 -5.83 -3.84
C PRO A 51 -24.84 -6.08 -2.66
N GLY A 52 -25.36 -5.00 -2.06
CA GLY A 52 -26.34 -5.09 -0.98
C GLY A 52 -25.81 -5.51 0.40
N HIS A 53 -24.49 -5.68 0.57
CA HIS A 53 -23.90 -6.23 1.79
C HIS A 53 -22.92 -5.28 2.51
N ALA A 54 -23.16 -3.96 2.48
CA ALA A 54 -22.28 -2.95 3.10
C ALA A 54 -21.93 -3.23 4.57
N GLN A 55 -22.81 -3.94 5.29
CA GLN A 55 -22.65 -4.22 6.73
C GLN A 55 -21.71 -5.38 7.02
N ALA A 56 -21.37 -6.22 6.04
CA ALA A 56 -20.59 -7.44 6.23
C ALA A 56 -19.06 -7.21 6.24
N GLY A 57 -18.61 -5.97 6.27
CA GLY A 57 -17.17 -5.64 6.21
C GLY A 57 -16.37 -6.13 7.40
N GLU A 58 -16.90 -6.01 8.62
CA GLU A 58 -16.25 -6.52 9.83
C GLU A 58 -16.19 -8.05 9.85
N ASP A 59 -17.24 -8.73 9.34
CA ASP A 59 -17.24 -10.19 9.21
C ASP A 59 -16.15 -10.65 8.23
N TYR A 60 -15.94 -9.90 7.15
CA TYR A 60 -14.83 -10.16 6.23
C TYR A 60 -13.47 -10.11 6.92
N LEU A 61 -13.21 -9.05 7.70
CA LEU A 61 -11.95 -8.94 8.44
C LEU A 61 -11.79 -10.03 9.49
N ALA A 62 -12.88 -10.41 10.17
CA ALA A 62 -12.84 -11.50 11.14
C ALA A 62 -12.48 -12.84 10.45
N LEU A 63 -13.09 -13.15 9.32
CA LEU A 63 -12.78 -14.33 8.52
C LEU A 63 -11.34 -14.33 8.00
N ALA A 64 -10.86 -13.18 7.50
CA ALA A 64 -9.48 -13.05 7.06
C ALA A 64 -8.49 -13.27 8.21
N ASP A 65 -8.83 -12.84 9.41
CA ASP A 65 -8.05 -13.03 10.62
C ASP A 65 -7.97 -14.52 11.03
N GLU A 66 -9.09 -15.25 10.93
CA GLU A 66 -9.19 -16.69 11.17
C GLU A 66 -8.39 -17.50 10.15
N GLU A 67 -8.54 -17.21 8.86
CA GLU A 67 -7.78 -17.84 7.79
C GLU A 67 -6.27 -17.69 7.97
N PHE A 68 -5.86 -16.49 8.37
CA PHE A 68 -4.45 -16.21 8.66
C PHE A 68 -3.93 -16.97 9.88
N ALA A 69 -4.73 -17.07 10.94
CA ALA A 69 -4.39 -17.82 12.13
C ALA A 69 -4.28 -19.32 11.84
N GLY A 70 -5.17 -19.86 11.01
CA GLY A 70 -5.16 -21.27 10.59
C GLY A 70 -3.90 -21.69 9.84
N ARG A 71 -3.27 -20.78 9.10
CA ARG A 71 -2.05 -21.08 8.31
C ARG A 71 -0.75 -21.08 9.11
N LYS A 72 -0.79 -20.84 10.42
CA LYS A 72 0.38 -20.83 11.34
C LYS A 72 1.53 -19.98 10.80
N THR A 73 1.21 -18.83 10.21
CA THR A 73 2.21 -17.92 9.65
C THR A 73 2.99 -17.22 10.77
N ILE A 74 4.28 -16.99 10.53
CA ILE A 74 5.18 -16.26 11.45
C ILE A 74 5.10 -14.74 11.29
N PHE A 75 4.23 -14.24 10.41
CA PHE A 75 4.14 -12.82 10.10
C PHE A 75 3.42 -12.04 11.21
N GLN A 76 3.92 -10.85 11.47
CA GLN A 76 3.26 -9.94 12.42
C GLN A 76 1.98 -9.39 11.81
N LYS A 77 0.91 -9.44 12.57
CA LYS A 77 -0.42 -9.02 12.20
C LYS A 77 -0.90 -7.94 13.17
N GLU A 78 -1.48 -6.86 12.63
CA GLU A 78 -1.99 -5.72 13.39
C GLU A 78 -3.31 -5.24 12.79
N ARG A 79 -4.35 -5.07 13.61
CA ARG A 79 -5.56 -4.35 13.20
C ARG A 79 -5.31 -2.85 13.32
N MET A 80 -5.64 -2.11 12.26
CA MET A 80 -5.45 -0.67 12.20
C MET A 80 -6.49 0.01 11.32
N ASN A 81 -6.60 1.32 11.42
CA ASN A 81 -7.37 2.10 10.46
C ASN A 81 -6.46 2.55 9.32
N PHE A 82 -6.85 2.18 8.09
CA PHE A 82 -6.14 2.47 6.86
C PHE A 82 -6.72 3.72 6.21
N GLY A 83 -5.98 4.83 6.19
CA GLY A 83 -6.45 6.08 5.59
C GLY A 83 -5.87 7.32 6.24
N LEU A 84 -6.36 8.51 5.83
CA LEU A 84 -5.97 9.78 6.42
C LEU A 84 -6.63 10.00 7.78
N ARG A 85 -5.82 10.49 8.73
CA ARG A 85 -6.20 11.17 9.98
C ARG A 85 -7.69 11.04 10.38
N GLY A 86 -8.03 9.90 11.00
CA GLY A 86 -9.34 9.72 11.64
C GLY A 86 -10.51 9.30 10.73
N GLN A 87 -10.32 9.22 9.41
CA GLN A 87 -11.30 8.68 8.45
C GLN A 87 -10.80 7.37 7.80
N GLY A 88 -9.96 6.62 8.54
CA GLY A 88 -9.41 5.38 8.04
C GLY A 88 -10.44 4.26 8.02
N GLN A 89 -10.39 3.45 6.95
CA GLN A 89 -11.14 2.21 6.88
C GLN A 89 -10.48 1.15 7.75
N PRO A 90 -11.24 0.30 8.46
CA PRO A 90 -10.69 -0.82 9.19
C PRO A 90 -9.88 -1.72 8.26
N ALA A 91 -8.71 -2.15 8.72
CA ALA A 91 -7.83 -3.01 7.95
C ALA A 91 -7.00 -3.94 8.84
N ILE A 92 -6.64 -5.09 8.29
CA ILE A 92 -5.61 -5.95 8.82
C ILE A 92 -4.32 -5.68 8.05
N LYS A 93 -3.30 -5.20 8.76
CA LYS A 93 -1.95 -5.07 8.23
C LYS A 93 -1.16 -6.31 8.59
N ILE A 94 -0.54 -6.92 7.61
CA ILE A 94 0.36 -8.06 7.79
C ILE A 94 1.73 -7.63 7.30
N GLN A 95 2.72 -7.72 8.17
CA GLN A 95 4.07 -7.22 7.90
C GLN A 95 5.02 -8.38 7.58
N PHE A 96 5.62 -8.33 6.40
CA PHE A 96 6.68 -9.25 5.98
C PHE A 96 8.06 -8.76 6.43
N SER A 97 8.30 -7.44 6.28
CA SER A 97 9.56 -6.81 6.68
C SER A 97 9.32 -5.33 7.00
N SER A 98 10.35 -4.60 7.36
CA SER A 98 10.25 -3.13 7.54
C SER A 98 9.83 -2.38 6.26
N VAL A 99 9.98 -3.02 5.09
CA VAL A 99 9.72 -2.45 3.77
C VAL A 99 8.42 -2.94 3.16
N TYR A 100 8.04 -4.22 3.37
CA TYR A 100 6.90 -4.84 2.72
C TYR A 100 5.79 -5.15 3.71
N SER A 101 4.58 -4.75 3.38
CA SER A 101 3.37 -5.05 4.15
C SER A 101 2.21 -5.30 3.19
N CYS A 102 1.27 -6.13 3.59
CA CYS A 102 -0.02 -6.18 2.92
C CYS A 102 -1.12 -5.62 3.83
N TYR A 103 -2.19 -5.17 3.19
CA TYR A 103 -3.40 -4.66 3.83
C TYR A 103 -4.60 -5.40 3.27
N ILE A 104 -5.41 -5.93 4.16
CA ILE A 104 -6.73 -6.49 3.86
C ILE A 104 -7.73 -5.51 4.44
N THR A 105 -8.59 -4.95 3.60
CA THR A 105 -9.53 -3.90 3.99
C THR A 105 -10.82 -4.01 3.21
N TYR A 106 -11.84 -3.27 3.64
CA TYR A 106 -13.11 -3.18 2.94
C TYR A 106 -13.56 -1.71 2.85
N GLU A 107 -14.40 -1.41 1.86
CA GLU A 107 -14.99 -0.10 1.69
C GLU A 107 -16.50 -0.22 1.42
N PRO A 108 -17.33 0.24 2.36
CA PRO A 108 -18.77 0.32 2.10
C PRO A 108 -19.06 1.50 1.16
N THR A 109 -19.81 1.25 0.10
CA THR A 109 -20.23 2.28 -0.87
C THR A 109 -21.74 2.21 -1.03
N GLY A 110 -22.47 3.04 -0.30
CA GLY A 110 -23.92 2.98 -0.24
C GLY A 110 -24.40 1.69 0.43
N THR A 111 -25.11 0.84 -0.31
CA THR A 111 -25.59 -0.49 0.15
C THR A 111 -24.58 -1.60 -0.08
N ASP A 112 -23.51 -1.32 -0.83
CA ASP A 112 -22.61 -2.31 -1.38
C ASP A 112 -21.29 -2.35 -0.62
N LEU A 113 -20.54 -3.44 -0.74
CA LEU A 113 -19.27 -3.67 -0.08
C LEU A 113 -18.19 -4.00 -1.10
N SER A 114 -17.10 -3.25 -1.07
CA SER A 114 -15.89 -3.56 -1.82
C SER A 114 -14.85 -4.15 -0.89
N LEU A 115 -14.32 -5.33 -1.23
CA LEU A 115 -13.25 -6.00 -0.50
C LEU A 115 -11.94 -5.78 -1.22
N HIS A 116 -10.89 -5.46 -0.48
CA HIS A 116 -9.60 -5.10 -1.06
C HIS A 116 -8.45 -5.84 -0.38
N TYR A 117 -7.48 -6.26 -1.18
CA TYR A 117 -6.16 -6.70 -0.79
C TYR A 117 -5.12 -5.86 -1.51
N ILE A 118 -4.13 -5.37 -0.78
CA ILE A 118 -3.07 -4.52 -1.32
C ILE A 118 -1.73 -4.97 -0.74
N LEU A 119 -0.83 -5.49 -1.58
CA LEU A 119 0.57 -5.69 -1.22
C LEU A 119 1.35 -4.43 -1.55
N TYR A 120 1.95 -3.85 -0.55
CA TYR A 120 2.54 -2.53 -0.60
C TYR A 120 4.01 -2.55 -0.19
N ARG A 121 4.80 -1.73 -0.88
CA ARG A 121 6.18 -1.44 -0.52
C ARG A 121 6.28 -0.06 0.14
N LYS A 122 6.77 -0.03 1.38
CA LYS A 122 7.04 1.24 2.06
C LYS A 122 8.28 1.91 1.46
N ASN A 123 8.12 3.09 0.92
CA ASN A 123 9.25 3.88 0.46
C ASN A 123 10.00 4.52 1.63
N SER A 124 11.33 4.54 1.52
CA SER A 124 12.16 5.39 2.39
C SER A 124 11.81 6.86 2.14
N LEU A 125 11.90 7.67 3.19
CA LEU A 125 11.71 9.14 3.10
C LEU A 125 12.60 9.78 2.04
N PHE A 126 13.79 9.22 1.82
CA PHE A 126 14.74 9.69 0.80
C PHE A 126 14.22 9.59 -0.63
N TYR A 127 13.32 8.64 -0.93
CA TYR A 127 12.73 8.51 -2.27
C TYR A 127 11.67 9.56 -2.58
N GLN A 128 11.21 10.29 -1.55
CA GLN A 128 10.21 11.35 -1.69
C GLN A 128 10.86 12.71 -2.04
N VAL A 129 12.20 12.78 -2.07
CA VAL A 129 12.91 14.00 -2.45
C VAL A 129 12.71 14.24 -3.95
N PRO A 130 12.14 15.39 -4.36
CA PRO A 130 11.98 15.73 -5.77
C PRO A 130 13.31 15.64 -6.53
N TYR A 131 13.26 15.16 -7.76
CA TYR A 131 14.39 14.97 -8.69
C TYR A 131 15.40 13.86 -8.30
N PHE A 132 15.78 13.74 -7.03
CA PHE A 132 16.74 12.75 -6.56
C PHE A 132 16.09 11.43 -6.16
N GLY A 133 14.86 11.49 -5.65
CA GLY A 133 14.12 10.31 -5.21
C GLY A 133 14.02 9.21 -6.27
N PRO A 134 13.59 9.49 -7.50
CA PRO A 134 13.51 8.49 -8.56
C PRO A 134 14.86 7.88 -8.94
N ILE A 135 15.94 8.66 -8.90
CA ILE A 135 17.30 8.19 -9.19
C ILE A 135 17.80 7.28 -8.05
N LEU A 136 17.65 7.70 -6.81
CA LEU A 136 18.00 6.91 -5.64
C LEU A 136 17.20 5.61 -5.58
N PHE A 137 15.90 5.67 -5.92
CA PHE A 137 15.04 4.49 -5.99
C PHE A 137 15.59 3.46 -6.98
N LYS A 138 15.96 3.86 -8.18
CA LYS A 138 16.53 2.95 -9.19
C LYS A 138 17.86 2.31 -8.74
N ILE A 139 18.72 3.08 -8.07
CA ILE A 139 20.04 2.62 -7.64
C ILE A 139 19.93 1.66 -6.44
N THR A 140 19.02 1.94 -5.50
CA THR A 140 18.91 1.18 -4.24
C THR A 140 17.87 0.08 -4.29
N ASN A 141 17.09 0.00 -5.38
CA ASN A 141 16.02 -0.97 -5.56
C ASN A 141 16.50 -2.34 -6.06
N VAL A 142 17.69 -2.75 -5.65
CA VAL A 142 18.19 -4.09 -5.94
C VAL A 142 17.54 -5.06 -4.95
N ILE A 143 16.57 -5.85 -5.43
CA ILE A 143 16.01 -6.95 -4.66
C ILE A 143 16.82 -8.19 -4.99
N PHE A 144 17.42 -8.82 -3.98
CA PHE A 144 18.07 -10.11 -4.17
C PHE A 144 17.02 -11.17 -4.55
N VAL A 145 17.39 -12.11 -5.44
CA VAL A 145 16.50 -13.17 -5.94
C VAL A 145 15.81 -13.94 -4.81
N GLN A 146 16.53 -14.19 -3.71
CA GLN A 146 15.96 -14.89 -2.55
C GLN A 146 14.85 -14.08 -1.86
N ASP A 147 15.03 -12.79 -1.70
CA ASP A 147 14.02 -11.91 -1.10
C ASP A 147 12.82 -11.73 -2.02
N HIS A 148 13.06 -11.73 -3.33
CA HIS A 148 12.00 -11.72 -4.33
C HIS A 148 11.12 -12.97 -4.23
N ASN A 149 11.70 -14.16 -4.19
CA ASN A 149 10.96 -15.40 -4.06
C ASN A 149 10.18 -15.50 -2.73
N ARG A 150 10.77 -15.01 -1.64
CA ARG A 150 10.09 -14.91 -0.34
C ARG A 150 8.91 -13.92 -0.40
N LEU A 151 9.08 -12.79 -1.07
CA LEU A 151 8.01 -11.80 -1.26
C LEU A 151 6.86 -12.35 -2.10
N ILE A 152 7.16 -13.10 -3.17
CA ILE A 152 6.14 -13.80 -3.96
C ILE A 152 5.38 -14.80 -3.08
N GLY A 153 6.09 -15.62 -2.30
CA GLY A 153 5.48 -16.57 -1.36
C GLY A 153 4.60 -15.86 -0.32
N PHE A 154 5.07 -14.75 0.24
CA PHE A 154 4.29 -13.93 1.17
C PHE A 154 3.03 -13.37 0.50
N GLY A 155 3.17 -12.77 -0.68
CA GLY A 155 2.04 -12.23 -1.45
C GLY A 155 1.01 -13.30 -1.79
N SER A 156 1.45 -14.49 -2.22
CA SER A 156 0.57 -15.62 -2.52
C SER A 156 -0.21 -16.07 -1.28
N VAL A 157 0.45 -16.30 -0.16
CA VAL A 157 -0.22 -16.74 1.09
C VAL A 157 -1.23 -15.70 1.57
N THR A 158 -0.87 -14.43 1.53
CA THR A 158 -1.74 -13.36 2.07
C THR A 158 -2.93 -13.06 1.17
N ILE A 159 -2.76 -13.11 -0.16
CA ILE A 159 -3.88 -12.94 -1.09
C ILE A 159 -4.84 -14.13 -1.06
N ASP A 160 -4.32 -15.36 -0.88
CA ASP A 160 -5.14 -16.55 -0.75
C ASP A 160 -6.01 -16.49 0.52
N CYS A 161 -5.46 -15.98 1.65
CA CYS A 161 -6.26 -15.75 2.86
C CYS A 161 -7.39 -14.75 2.61
N ALA A 162 -7.09 -13.65 1.92
CA ALA A 162 -8.12 -12.63 1.59
C ALA A 162 -9.21 -13.21 0.67
N LYS A 163 -8.85 -14.03 -0.30
CA LYS A 163 -9.79 -14.68 -1.24
C LYS A 163 -10.66 -15.73 -0.56
N GLU A 164 -10.06 -16.59 0.26
CA GLU A 164 -10.82 -17.61 1.00
C GLU A 164 -11.79 -16.97 2.02
N ALA A 165 -11.36 -15.91 2.71
CA ALA A 165 -12.22 -15.15 3.60
C ALA A 165 -13.41 -14.52 2.83
N ALA A 166 -13.17 -13.95 1.65
CA ALA A 166 -14.21 -13.40 0.81
C ALA A 166 -15.19 -14.50 0.33
N LYS A 167 -14.67 -15.65 -0.08
CA LYS A 167 -15.48 -16.79 -0.48
C LYS A 167 -16.35 -17.32 0.67
N THR A 168 -15.76 -17.50 1.86
CA THR A 168 -16.48 -17.92 3.05
C THR A 168 -17.57 -16.92 3.44
N LEU A 169 -17.31 -15.62 3.27
CA LEU A 169 -18.30 -14.58 3.50
C LEU A 169 -19.46 -14.68 2.49
N MET A 170 -19.17 -14.84 1.20
CA MET A 170 -20.18 -15.01 0.15
C MET A 170 -21.06 -16.24 0.40
N ASP A 171 -20.43 -17.35 0.80
CA ASP A 171 -21.15 -18.59 1.14
C ASP A 171 -22.05 -18.38 2.38
N LYS A 172 -21.63 -17.61 3.39
CA LYS A 172 -22.44 -17.25 4.56
C LYS A 172 -23.63 -16.32 4.22
N LEU A 173 -23.48 -15.52 3.17
CA LEU A 173 -24.50 -14.58 2.70
C LEU A 173 -25.44 -15.20 1.66
N ASP A 174 -25.34 -16.51 1.41
CA ASP A 174 -26.11 -17.25 0.39
C ASP A 174 -26.05 -16.60 -1.01
N MET A 175 -24.92 -15.96 -1.34
CA MET A 175 -24.73 -15.32 -2.64
C MET A 175 -24.52 -16.34 -3.73
N ASP A 176 -25.36 -16.28 -4.77
CA ASP A 176 -25.24 -17.16 -5.93
C ASP A 176 -23.93 -16.92 -6.69
N SER A 177 -23.37 -17.96 -7.28
CA SER A 177 -22.12 -17.89 -8.04
C SER A 177 -22.19 -16.93 -9.26
N THR A 178 -23.37 -16.61 -9.72
CA THR A 178 -23.65 -15.62 -10.77
C THR A 178 -23.53 -14.18 -10.31
N ASP A 179 -23.70 -13.91 -9.02
CA ASP A 179 -23.49 -12.58 -8.42
C ASP A 179 -22.02 -12.28 -8.12
N ARG A 180 -21.12 -13.24 -8.34
CA ARG A 180 -19.66 -13.09 -8.20
C ARG A 180 -19.12 -12.17 -9.28
N ILE A 181 -19.32 -10.88 -9.09
CA ILE A 181 -18.96 -9.86 -10.08
C ILE A 181 -17.49 -9.45 -9.93
N LYS A 182 -16.76 -9.65 -11.03
CA LYS A 182 -15.52 -8.99 -11.42
C LYS A 182 -14.42 -8.94 -10.37
N GLU A 183 -13.67 -10.03 -10.24
CA GLU A 183 -12.33 -9.96 -9.68
C GLU A 183 -11.46 -9.01 -10.52
N SER A 184 -11.03 -7.90 -9.95
CA SER A 184 -9.95 -7.10 -10.51
C SER A 184 -8.63 -7.58 -9.94
N SER A 185 -7.91 -8.39 -10.67
CA SER A 185 -6.54 -8.77 -10.31
C SER A 185 -5.56 -7.91 -11.09
N GLY A 186 -4.87 -7.01 -10.40
CA GLY A 186 -3.69 -6.34 -10.96
C GLY A 186 -2.49 -7.25 -10.83
N GLN A 187 -1.84 -7.60 -11.95
CA GLN A 187 -0.57 -8.34 -11.94
C GLN A 187 0.55 -7.53 -11.26
N LEU A 188 1.49 -8.26 -10.64
CA LEU A 188 2.81 -7.74 -10.27
C LEU A 188 3.35 -6.93 -11.44
N GLY A 189 3.36 -5.60 -11.30
CA GLY A 189 4.08 -4.76 -12.22
C GLY A 189 5.56 -5.13 -12.24
N PRO A 190 6.31 -4.80 -13.30
CA PRO A 190 7.74 -5.05 -13.31
C PRO A 190 8.39 -4.36 -12.12
N ILE A 191 9.08 -5.15 -11.32
CA ILE A 191 9.83 -4.73 -10.13
C ILE A 191 11.12 -4.04 -10.56
#